data_de02135f11be6956b257122daf529560
#
_entry.id   de02135f11be6956b257122daf529560
#
_cell.length_a   1.000
_cell.length_b   1.000
_cell.length_c   1.000
_cell.angle_alpha   90.00
_cell.angle_beta   90.00
_cell.angle_gamma   90.00
#
_symmetry.space_group_name_H-M   'P 1'
#
loop_
_entity.id
_entity.type
_entity.pdbx_description
1 polymer ?
#
loop_
_entity_poly.entity_id
_entity_poly.type
_entity_poly.pdbx_seq_one_letter_code
_entity_poly.pdbx_strand_id
1 'polypeptide(L)'
;ATAAAATELAAALPAGTPVWSMQNGISNVDVAQAAAPGLTWLRGMVPYNVAELAPGRLHRGTAGQLAVQAHPGLDAWLPWFNAAGLPLAVHDDLLPVQWGKLLLNLNNAVNALSGLPLREQLLNSDYRHCTAALISETLFLLKQAGIRPARVSAARPGMLPRLLRLPGPLFRLVARRMLRIDAQARSSMADDLARNRLTEIDAIQGEVLRLAQRMNQLAPTNARISQLVRSWSPRSQPLSGRSLRKFLNV
;
A
#
# COMPACT_ATOMS: atom_id res chain seq x y z
N ALA A 1 9.77 12.94 6.18
CA ALA A 1 8.45 13.53 5.91
C ALA A 1 7.55 13.43 7.15
N THR A 2 7.15 12.23 7.65
CA THR A 2 6.17 12.07 8.74
C THR A 2 6.59 12.76 10.05
N ALA A 3 7.82 12.55 10.52
CA ALA A 3 8.31 13.19 11.75
C ALA A 3 8.31 14.72 11.66
N ALA A 4 8.75 15.30 10.53
CA ALA A 4 8.76 16.76 10.32
C ALA A 4 7.32 17.33 10.36
N ALA A 5 6.40 16.71 9.61
CA ALA A 5 5.00 17.12 9.63
C ALA A 5 4.36 16.99 11.03
N ALA A 6 4.72 15.95 11.79
CA ALA A 6 4.25 15.78 13.16
C ALA A 6 4.75 16.92 14.08
N THR A 7 6.02 17.29 13.95
CA THR A 7 6.60 18.41 14.73
C THR A 7 5.93 19.74 14.38
N GLU A 8 5.67 20.00 13.09
CA GLU A 8 4.95 21.21 12.64
C GLU A 8 3.53 21.27 13.19
N LEU A 9 2.81 20.14 13.16
CA LEU A 9 1.47 20.05 13.73
C LEU A 9 1.46 20.27 15.24
N ALA A 10 2.44 19.73 15.96
CA ALA A 10 2.54 19.93 17.41
C ALA A 10 2.85 21.38 17.80
N ALA A 11 3.49 22.15 16.93
CA ALA A 11 3.71 23.57 17.14
C ALA A 11 2.45 24.42 16.91
N ALA A 12 1.49 23.91 16.12
CA ALA A 12 0.29 24.64 15.70
C ALA A 12 -0.99 24.21 16.44
N LEU A 13 -1.04 22.99 16.98
CA LEU A 13 -2.24 22.41 17.56
C LEU A 13 -2.14 22.31 19.10
N PRO A 14 -3.26 22.47 19.83
CA PRO A 14 -3.30 22.21 21.26
C PRO A 14 -2.90 20.78 21.62
N ALA A 15 -2.31 20.58 22.78
CA ALA A 15 -2.00 19.26 23.30
C ALA A 15 -3.27 18.38 23.39
N GLY A 16 -3.12 17.09 23.12
CA GLY A 16 -4.22 16.13 23.08
C GLY A 16 -5.10 16.17 21.82
N THR A 17 -4.83 17.08 20.87
CA THR A 17 -5.61 17.13 19.61
C THR A 17 -5.47 15.79 18.86
N PRO A 18 -6.60 15.13 18.46
CA PRO A 18 -6.56 13.91 17.68
C PRO A 18 -6.16 14.19 16.22
N VAL A 19 -5.19 13.43 15.70
CA VAL A 19 -4.68 13.54 14.34
C VAL A 19 -4.69 12.18 13.67
N TRP A 20 -5.45 12.03 12.58
CA TRP A 20 -5.49 10.80 11.78
C TRP A 20 -4.45 10.85 10.67
N SER A 21 -3.47 9.93 10.71
CA SER A 21 -2.51 9.76 9.62
C SER A 21 -3.15 8.95 8.49
N MET A 22 -3.48 9.61 7.37
CA MET A 22 -4.07 8.99 6.18
C MET A 22 -3.01 8.49 5.17
N GLN A 23 -1.78 8.31 5.61
CA GLN A 23 -0.64 7.90 4.80
C GLN A 23 -0.64 6.39 4.51
N ASN A 24 0.01 5.98 3.40
CA ASN A 24 0.35 4.58 3.17
C ASN A 24 1.42 4.11 4.18
N GLY A 25 1.38 2.83 4.53
CA GLY A 25 2.31 2.22 5.48
C GLY A 25 1.67 1.93 6.84
N ILE A 26 2.46 1.42 7.75
CA ILE A 26 2.02 0.94 9.07
C ILE A 26 2.61 1.80 10.19
N SER A 27 3.90 2.14 10.10
CA SER A 27 4.69 2.78 11.18
C SER A 27 4.50 4.30 11.27
N ASN A 28 3.69 4.93 10.42
CA ASN A 28 3.56 6.40 10.40
C ASN A 28 3.09 6.97 11.73
N VAL A 29 2.11 6.32 12.36
CA VAL A 29 1.60 6.74 13.67
C VAL A 29 2.68 6.62 14.74
N ASP A 30 3.46 5.54 14.74
CA ASP A 30 4.53 5.33 15.71
C ASP A 30 5.64 6.37 15.55
N VAL A 31 5.99 6.70 14.29
CA VAL A 31 6.95 7.78 13.96
C VAL A 31 6.42 9.15 14.38
N ALA A 32 5.15 9.42 14.12
CA ALA A 32 4.52 10.69 14.49
C ALA A 32 4.39 10.84 16.01
N GLN A 33 4.01 9.78 16.72
CA GLN A 33 3.93 9.75 18.18
C GLN A 33 5.29 9.99 18.84
N ALA A 34 6.36 9.40 18.28
CA ALA A 34 7.72 9.63 18.77
C ALA A 34 8.20 11.07 18.54
N ALA A 35 7.82 11.69 17.42
CA ALA A 35 8.23 13.06 17.08
C ALA A 35 7.37 14.14 17.78
N ALA A 36 6.12 13.85 18.08
CA ALA A 36 5.16 14.79 18.65
C ALA A 36 4.23 14.08 19.65
N PRO A 37 4.74 13.70 20.84
CA PRO A 37 4.00 12.93 21.84
C PRO A 37 2.85 13.71 22.49
N GLY A 38 2.81 15.01 22.34
CA GLY A 38 1.75 15.87 22.84
C GLY A 38 0.43 15.80 22.08
N LEU A 39 0.40 15.19 20.89
CA LEU A 39 -0.81 14.98 20.09
C LEU A 39 -1.30 13.52 20.22
N THR A 40 -2.59 13.31 19.94
CA THR A 40 -3.17 11.95 19.90
C THR A 40 -3.16 11.44 18.48
N TRP A 41 -2.22 10.55 18.16
CA TRP A 41 -2.04 10.01 16.81
C TRP A 41 -2.89 8.77 16.57
N LEU A 42 -3.66 8.81 15.50
CA LEU A 42 -4.62 7.77 15.13
C LEU A 42 -4.37 7.28 13.71
N ARG A 43 -4.71 6.02 13.45
CA ARG A 43 -4.51 5.38 12.15
C ARG A 43 -5.63 5.75 11.19
N GLY A 44 -5.27 5.98 9.92
CA GLY A 44 -6.19 6.14 8.81
C GLY A 44 -5.76 5.29 7.62
N MET A 45 -6.69 5.05 6.69
CA MET A 45 -6.42 4.32 5.46
C MET A 45 -7.29 4.87 4.32
N VAL A 46 -6.63 5.22 3.21
CA VAL A 46 -7.28 5.65 1.97
C VAL A 46 -7.30 4.46 1.00
N PRO A 47 -8.45 3.89 0.62
CA PRO A 47 -8.51 2.68 -0.21
C PRO A 47 -8.39 2.95 -1.71
N TYR A 48 -8.40 4.20 -2.13
CA TYR A 48 -8.44 4.60 -3.53
C TYR A 48 -7.25 5.48 -3.93
N ASN A 49 -6.95 5.48 -5.21
CA ASN A 49 -5.97 6.39 -5.80
C ASN A 49 -6.65 7.71 -6.16
N VAL A 50 -5.96 8.80 -5.90
CA VAL A 50 -6.35 10.14 -6.35
C VAL A 50 -5.24 10.65 -7.26
N ALA A 51 -5.61 11.07 -8.47
CA ALA A 51 -4.72 11.71 -9.42
C ALA A 51 -5.13 13.16 -9.64
N GLU A 52 -4.18 14.05 -9.69
CA GLU A 52 -4.40 15.42 -10.14
C GLU A 52 -4.25 15.45 -11.66
N LEU A 53 -5.37 15.66 -12.37
CA LEU A 53 -5.42 15.70 -13.84
C LEU A 53 -5.04 17.08 -14.40
N ALA A 54 -5.27 18.12 -13.60
CA ALA A 54 -4.88 19.50 -13.85
C ALA A 54 -4.84 20.24 -12.49
N PRO A 55 -4.23 21.41 -12.37
CA PRO A 55 -4.18 22.16 -11.11
C PRO A 55 -5.56 22.29 -10.47
N GLY A 56 -5.72 21.75 -9.26
CA GLY A 56 -6.98 21.74 -8.50
C GLY A 56 -8.06 20.76 -8.99
N ARG A 57 -7.81 19.98 -10.06
CA ARG A 57 -8.75 18.99 -10.60
C ARG A 57 -8.34 17.58 -10.17
N LEU A 58 -8.91 17.12 -9.08
CA LEU A 58 -8.64 15.79 -8.53
C LEU A 58 -9.61 14.75 -9.13
N HIS A 59 -9.07 13.57 -9.42
CA HIS A 59 -9.82 12.41 -9.92
C HIS A 59 -9.61 11.22 -9.00
N ARG A 60 -10.70 10.63 -8.50
CA ARG A 60 -10.68 9.39 -7.74
C ARG A 60 -10.74 8.19 -8.69
N GLY A 61 -9.60 7.51 -8.88
CA GLY A 61 -9.44 6.45 -9.87
C GLY A 61 -10.06 5.10 -9.49
N THR A 62 -10.31 4.84 -8.20
CA THR A 62 -10.87 3.56 -7.71
C THR A 62 -11.93 3.80 -6.64
N ALA A 63 -12.84 2.83 -6.48
CA ALA A 63 -13.83 2.86 -5.42
C ALA A 63 -13.24 2.42 -4.07
N GLY A 64 -13.89 2.80 -2.99
CA GLY A 64 -13.56 2.40 -1.63
C GLY A 64 -14.08 3.42 -0.61
N GLN A 65 -14.07 3.05 0.66
CA GLN A 65 -14.48 3.90 1.77
C GLN A 65 -13.26 4.20 2.63
N LEU A 66 -13.07 5.47 2.99
CA LEU A 66 -12.03 5.87 3.95
C LEU A 66 -12.23 5.08 5.24
N ALA A 67 -11.14 4.58 5.81
CA ALA A 67 -11.19 3.88 7.09
C ALA A 67 -10.33 4.62 8.11
N VAL A 68 -10.84 4.75 9.33
CA VAL A 68 -10.19 5.48 10.42
C VAL A 68 -10.30 4.72 11.72
N GLN A 69 -9.31 4.89 12.59
CA GLN A 69 -9.36 4.37 13.95
C GLN A 69 -10.38 5.17 14.76
N ALA A 70 -11.18 4.46 15.57
CA ALA A 70 -12.18 5.05 16.44
C ALA A 70 -11.56 6.00 17.47
N HIS A 71 -12.23 7.12 17.71
CA HIS A 71 -11.91 8.08 18.76
C HIS A 71 -13.12 8.95 19.02
N PRO A 72 -13.46 9.29 20.28
CA PRO A 72 -14.63 10.11 20.60
C PRO A 72 -14.68 11.46 19.87
N GLY A 73 -13.52 12.08 19.64
CA GLY A 73 -13.43 13.34 18.88
C GLY A 73 -13.85 13.23 17.40
N LEU A 74 -14.09 12.01 16.88
CA LEU A 74 -14.56 11.81 15.52
C LEU A 74 -16.07 12.01 15.36
N ASP A 75 -16.85 11.77 16.42
CA ASP A 75 -18.32 11.72 16.35
C ASP A 75 -18.95 13.00 15.80
N ALA A 76 -18.41 14.16 16.19
CA ALA A 76 -18.85 15.45 15.70
C ALA A 76 -18.61 15.66 14.18
N TRP A 77 -17.66 14.93 13.59
CA TRP A 77 -17.27 15.07 12.19
C TRP A 77 -17.98 14.07 11.26
N LEU A 78 -18.48 12.93 11.77
CA LEU A 78 -19.13 11.91 10.96
C LEU A 78 -20.27 12.45 10.09
N PRO A 79 -21.19 13.31 10.58
CA PRO A 79 -22.24 13.90 9.75
C PRO A 79 -21.69 14.72 8.57
N TRP A 80 -20.59 15.45 8.79
CA TRP A 80 -19.97 16.29 7.77
C TRP A 80 -19.30 15.45 6.67
N PHE A 81 -18.60 14.38 7.05
CA PHE A 81 -18.03 13.42 6.09
C PHE A 81 -19.14 12.73 5.27
N ASN A 82 -20.25 12.36 5.89
CA ASN A 82 -21.39 11.77 5.19
C ASN A 82 -22.02 12.76 4.21
N ALA A 83 -22.25 14.02 4.64
CA ALA A 83 -22.80 15.07 3.79
C ALA A 83 -21.90 15.39 2.59
N ALA A 84 -20.58 15.30 2.78
CA ALA A 84 -19.59 15.48 1.71
C ALA A 84 -19.48 14.26 0.75
N GLY A 85 -20.27 13.19 0.95
CA GLY A 85 -20.19 11.96 0.15
C GLY A 85 -18.91 11.15 0.39
N LEU A 86 -18.25 11.35 1.53
CA LEU A 86 -17.01 10.67 1.95
C LEU A 86 -17.21 9.91 3.27
N PRO A 87 -18.17 8.98 3.37
CA PRO A 87 -18.44 8.28 4.62
C PRO A 87 -17.19 7.57 5.14
N LEU A 88 -17.02 7.55 6.45
CA LEU A 88 -15.90 6.92 7.13
C LEU A 88 -16.30 5.53 7.65
N ALA A 89 -15.47 4.52 7.40
CA ALA A 89 -15.53 3.24 8.11
C ALA A 89 -14.70 3.36 9.40
N VAL A 90 -15.37 3.31 10.54
CA VAL A 90 -14.73 3.46 11.85
C VAL A 90 -14.39 2.08 12.41
N HIS A 91 -13.16 1.89 12.89
CA HIS A 91 -12.64 0.63 13.41
C HIS A 91 -11.95 0.87 14.76
N ASP A 92 -12.15 0.01 15.73
CA ASP A 92 -11.43 0.04 17.01
C ASP A 92 -9.94 -0.26 16.80
N ASP A 93 -9.63 -1.25 15.93
CA ASP A 93 -8.27 -1.56 15.49
C ASP A 93 -8.19 -1.50 13.96
N LEU A 94 -7.43 -0.54 13.44
CA LEU A 94 -7.24 -0.36 11.99
C LEU A 94 -6.02 -1.13 11.44
N LEU A 95 -5.17 -1.70 12.30
CA LEU A 95 -3.96 -2.39 11.87
C LEU A 95 -4.24 -3.56 10.90
N PRO A 96 -5.24 -4.41 11.13
CA PRO A 96 -5.63 -5.45 10.16
C PRO A 96 -6.00 -4.90 8.79
N VAL A 97 -6.70 -3.76 8.74
CA VAL A 97 -7.12 -3.09 7.49
C VAL A 97 -5.92 -2.53 6.75
N GLN A 98 -5.00 -1.88 7.47
CA GLN A 98 -3.77 -1.35 6.88
C GLN A 98 -2.90 -2.48 6.28
N TRP A 99 -2.72 -3.61 6.99
CA TRP A 99 -2.01 -4.77 6.45
C TRP A 99 -2.73 -5.38 5.24
N GLY A 100 -4.06 -5.44 5.26
CA GLY A 100 -4.85 -5.89 4.11
C GLY A 100 -4.58 -5.05 2.86
N LYS A 101 -4.54 -3.73 3.01
CA LYS A 101 -4.19 -2.81 1.92
C LYS A 101 -2.72 -2.96 1.50
N LEU A 102 -1.80 -3.06 2.45
CA LEU A 102 -0.38 -3.21 2.16
C LEU A 102 -0.09 -4.44 1.30
N LEU A 103 -0.76 -5.57 1.55
CA LEU A 103 -0.63 -6.77 0.71
C LEU A 103 -0.94 -6.49 -0.77
N LEU A 104 -1.93 -5.64 -1.06
CA LEU A 104 -2.24 -5.24 -2.44
C LEU A 104 -1.18 -4.28 -2.99
N ASN A 105 -0.68 -3.38 -2.16
CA ASN A 105 0.33 -2.39 -2.53
C ASN A 105 1.72 -3.01 -2.79
N LEU A 106 1.98 -4.25 -2.35
CA LEU A 106 3.23 -4.95 -2.69
C LEU A 106 3.42 -5.09 -4.21
N ASN A 107 2.31 -5.09 -4.98
CA ASN A 107 2.37 -5.08 -6.44
C ASN A 107 2.93 -3.77 -7.02
N ASN A 108 2.93 -2.67 -6.27
CA ASN A 108 3.36 -1.36 -6.79
C ASN A 108 4.82 -1.37 -7.24
N ALA A 109 5.70 -2.06 -6.51
CA ALA A 109 7.10 -2.23 -6.89
C ALA A 109 7.26 -3.07 -8.17
N VAL A 110 6.49 -4.16 -8.31
CA VAL A 110 6.49 -4.99 -9.52
C VAL A 110 6.02 -4.17 -10.72
N ASN A 111 4.93 -3.41 -10.56
CA ASN A 111 4.42 -2.54 -11.61
C ASN A 111 5.42 -1.45 -12.00
N ALA A 112 6.02 -0.78 -11.03
CA ALA A 112 7.02 0.25 -11.26
C ALA A 112 8.22 -0.27 -12.07
N LEU A 113 8.78 -1.43 -11.69
CA LEU A 113 9.91 -2.03 -12.37
C LEU A 113 9.55 -2.62 -13.75
N SER A 114 8.28 -2.94 -14.01
CA SER A 114 7.83 -3.46 -15.31
C SER A 114 7.73 -2.38 -16.39
N GLY A 115 7.54 -1.12 -16.01
CA GLY A 115 7.25 -0.03 -16.93
C GLY A 115 5.89 -0.10 -17.64
N LEU A 116 5.08 -1.13 -17.35
CA LEU A 116 3.81 -1.40 -18.02
C LEU A 116 2.61 -0.80 -17.28
N PRO A 117 1.49 -0.53 -17.97
CA PRO A 117 0.21 -0.33 -17.32
C PRO A 117 -0.18 -1.52 -16.42
N LEU A 118 -0.89 -1.26 -15.32
CA LEU A 118 -1.28 -2.30 -14.33
C LEU A 118 -1.98 -3.49 -14.97
N ARG A 119 -2.89 -3.25 -15.90
CA ARG A 119 -3.63 -4.29 -16.58
C ARG A 119 -2.71 -5.22 -17.38
N GLU A 120 -1.79 -4.66 -18.16
CA GLU A 120 -0.83 -5.44 -18.96
C GLU A 120 0.12 -6.23 -18.07
N GLN A 121 0.64 -5.59 -17.03
CA GLN A 121 1.50 -6.25 -16.05
C GLN A 121 0.78 -7.44 -15.39
N LEU A 122 -0.49 -7.29 -14.99
CA LEU A 122 -1.29 -8.36 -14.39
C LEU A 122 -1.67 -9.48 -15.39
N LEU A 123 -1.73 -9.21 -16.67
CA LEU A 123 -1.96 -10.24 -17.69
C LEU A 123 -0.73 -11.12 -17.92
N ASN A 124 0.46 -10.65 -17.60
CA ASN A 124 1.69 -11.43 -17.71
C ASN A 124 1.90 -12.30 -16.44
N SER A 125 2.02 -13.61 -16.63
CA SER A 125 2.15 -14.58 -15.53
C SER A 125 3.43 -14.39 -14.70
N ASP A 126 4.54 -13.98 -15.30
CA ASP A 126 5.80 -13.83 -14.59
C ASP A 126 5.73 -12.72 -13.54
N TYR A 127 5.15 -11.57 -13.89
CA TYR A 127 4.93 -10.50 -12.90
C TYR A 127 3.95 -10.91 -11.81
N ARG A 128 2.90 -11.68 -12.15
CA ARG A 128 1.98 -12.21 -11.13
C ARG A 128 2.68 -13.15 -10.16
N HIS A 129 3.61 -14.00 -10.64
CA HIS A 129 4.40 -14.85 -9.77
C HIS A 129 5.30 -14.05 -8.83
N CYS A 130 5.92 -12.97 -9.31
CA CYS A 130 6.66 -12.04 -8.45
C CYS A 130 5.77 -11.47 -7.33
N THR A 131 4.62 -10.90 -7.70
CA THR A 131 3.67 -10.35 -6.71
C THR A 131 3.18 -11.42 -5.74
N ALA A 132 2.87 -12.62 -6.24
CA ALA A 132 2.43 -13.73 -5.40
C ALA A 132 3.50 -14.15 -4.37
N ALA A 133 4.78 -14.12 -4.75
CA ALA A 133 5.88 -14.44 -3.84
C ALA A 133 6.02 -13.39 -2.73
N LEU A 134 5.98 -12.10 -3.07
CA LEU A 134 6.00 -10.99 -2.12
C LEU A 134 4.87 -11.10 -1.09
N ILE A 135 3.64 -11.34 -1.57
CA ILE A 135 2.46 -11.52 -0.71
C ILE A 135 2.60 -12.78 0.15
N SER A 136 3.09 -13.91 -0.42
CA SER A 136 3.26 -15.16 0.34
C SER A 136 4.23 -14.99 1.50
N GLU A 137 5.37 -14.35 1.26
CA GLU A 137 6.38 -14.06 2.27
C GLU A 137 5.81 -13.15 3.37
N THR A 138 5.08 -12.11 2.99
CA THR A 138 4.44 -11.20 3.95
C THR A 138 3.35 -11.90 4.78
N LEU A 139 2.51 -12.73 4.16
CA LEU A 139 1.48 -13.51 4.87
C LEU A 139 2.08 -14.50 5.87
N PHE A 140 3.22 -15.10 5.54
CA PHE A 140 3.95 -15.96 6.47
C PHE A 140 4.36 -15.17 7.72
N LEU A 141 4.99 -14.01 7.55
CA LEU A 141 5.40 -13.15 8.66
C LEU A 141 4.22 -12.66 9.49
N LEU A 142 3.13 -12.23 8.86
CA LEU A 142 1.91 -11.80 9.55
C LEU A 142 1.32 -12.93 10.41
N LYS A 143 1.30 -14.16 9.89
CA LYS A 143 0.84 -15.33 10.62
C LYS A 143 1.72 -15.59 11.87
N GLN A 144 3.04 -15.50 11.74
CA GLN A 144 3.97 -15.65 12.87
C GLN A 144 3.77 -14.54 13.91
N ALA A 145 3.46 -13.32 13.46
CA ALA A 145 3.18 -12.17 14.34
C ALA A 145 1.77 -12.19 14.95
N GLY A 146 0.94 -13.20 14.67
CA GLY A 146 -0.46 -13.24 15.13
C GLY A 146 -1.36 -12.21 14.47
N ILE A 147 -0.90 -11.52 13.41
CA ILE A 147 -1.66 -10.47 12.72
C ILE A 147 -2.52 -11.10 11.62
N ARG A 148 -3.81 -10.84 11.67
CA ARG A 148 -4.78 -11.29 10.65
C ARG A 148 -5.17 -10.13 9.75
N PRO A 149 -4.61 -10.00 8.53
CA PRO A 149 -4.95 -8.90 7.63
C PRO A 149 -6.42 -8.97 7.24
N ALA A 150 -7.10 -7.82 7.27
CA ALA A 150 -8.50 -7.71 6.88
C ALA A 150 -8.67 -7.88 5.37
N ARG A 151 -9.87 -8.29 4.96
CA ARG A 151 -10.26 -8.36 3.56
C ARG A 151 -10.62 -6.96 3.06
N VAL A 152 -9.77 -6.37 2.24
CA VAL A 152 -9.98 -5.04 1.61
C VAL A 152 -10.20 -5.13 0.09
N SER A 153 -10.29 -6.34 -0.46
CA SER A 153 -10.54 -6.59 -1.88
C SER A 153 -11.55 -7.73 -2.07
N ALA A 154 -11.89 -8.04 -3.31
CA ALA A 154 -12.80 -9.15 -3.62
C ALA A 154 -12.28 -10.51 -3.14
N ALA A 155 -10.96 -10.72 -3.14
CA ALA A 155 -10.33 -11.94 -2.65
C ALA A 155 -9.95 -11.84 -1.17
N ARG A 156 -10.00 -12.96 -0.45
CA ARG A 156 -9.43 -13.06 0.91
C ARG A 156 -7.90 -12.98 0.83
N PRO A 157 -7.21 -12.33 1.79
CA PRO A 157 -5.75 -12.17 1.76
C PRO A 157 -4.99 -13.47 1.49
N GLY A 158 -5.30 -14.54 2.19
CA GLY A 158 -4.65 -15.86 2.03
C GLY A 158 -4.87 -16.53 0.66
N MET A 159 -5.85 -16.08 -0.13
CA MET A 159 -6.12 -16.60 -1.47
C MET A 159 -5.38 -15.81 -2.57
N LEU A 160 -4.92 -14.60 -2.28
CA LEU A 160 -4.28 -13.74 -3.27
C LEU A 160 -3.10 -14.41 -4.00
N PRO A 161 -2.15 -15.08 -3.29
CA PRO A 161 -1.03 -15.74 -3.97
C PRO A 161 -1.47 -16.87 -4.91
N ARG A 162 -2.50 -17.64 -4.51
CA ARG A 162 -3.04 -18.72 -5.34
C ARG A 162 -3.72 -18.17 -6.59
N LEU A 163 -4.54 -17.12 -6.43
CA LEU A 163 -5.20 -16.44 -7.53
C LEU A 163 -4.19 -15.90 -8.55
N LEU A 164 -3.13 -15.24 -8.09
CA LEU A 164 -2.10 -14.66 -8.94
C LEU A 164 -1.28 -15.71 -9.70
N ARG A 165 -1.14 -16.93 -9.16
CA ARG A 165 -0.44 -18.05 -9.81
C ARG A 165 -1.30 -18.85 -10.78
N LEU A 166 -2.58 -18.54 -10.96
CA LEU A 166 -3.44 -19.24 -11.91
C LEU A 166 -2.90 -19.10 -13.36
N PRO A 167 -3.06 -20.14 -14.19
CA PRO A 167 -2.80 -20.07 -15.63
C PRO A 167 -3.55 -18.90 -16.26
N GLY A 168 -2.97 -18.27 -17.29
CA GLY A 168 -3.48 -17.03 -17.87
C GLY A 168 -4.97 -17.03 -18.21
N PRO A 169 -5.52 -18.04 -18.90
CA PRO A 169 -6.94 -18.10 -19.21
C PRO A 169 -7.83 -18.13 -17.96
N LEU A 170 -7.47 -18.95 -16.97
CA LEU A 170 -8.23 -19.08 -15.73
C LEU A 170 -8.13 -17.81 -14.88
N PHE A 171 -6.95 -17.19 -14.82
CA PHE A 171 -6.76 -15.89 -14.16
C PHE A 171 -7.67 -14.82 -14.77
N ARG A 172 -7.73 -14.70 -16.11
CA ARG A 172 -8.61 -13.72 -16.79
C ARG A 172 -10.07 -13.91 -16.43
N LEU A 173 -10.52 -15.16 -16.32
CA LEU A 173 -11.90 -15.48 -15.96
C LEU A 173 -12.19 -15.08 -14.51
N VAL A 174 -11.38 -15.54 -13.56
CA VAL A 174 -11.61 -15.33 -12.12
C VAL A 174 -11.33 -13.89 -11.71
N ALA A 175 -10.31 -13.26 -12.27
CA ALA A 175 -9.90 -11.90 -11.96
C ALA A 175 -10.60 -10.83 -12.83
N ARG A 176 -11.67 -11.18 -13.57
CA ARG A 176 -12.36 -10.27 -14.50
C ARG A 176 -12.73 -8.92 -13.89
N ARG A 177 -13.19 -8.91 -12.62
CA ARG A 177 -13.53 -7.65 -11.92
C ARG A 177 -12.28 -6.84 -11.58
N MET A 178 -11.20 -7.51 -11.16
CA MET A 178 -9.91 -6.88 -10.84
C MET A 178 -9.26 -6.27 -12.10
N LEU A 179 -9.47 -6.87 -13.27
CA LEU A 179 -8.95 -6.41 -14.55
C LEU A 179 -9.77 -5.28 -15.19
N ARG A 180 -10.88 -4.83 -14.56
CA ARG A 180 -11.61 -3.62 -14.94
C ARG A 180 -10.89 -2.38 -14.42
N ILE A 181 -9.65 -2.22 -14.83
CA ILE A 181 -8.77 -1.11 -14.51
C ILE A 181 -8.65 -0.28 -15.79
N ASP A 182 -8.55 1.03 -15.66
CA ASP A 182 -8.23 1.90 -16.79
C ASP A 182 -6.99 1.38 -17.52
N ALA A 183 -7.01 1.43 -18.87
CA ALA A 183 -5.95 0.86 -19.69
C ALA A 183 -4.58 1.52 -19.45
N GLN A 184 -4.57 2.80 -19.07
CA GLN A 184 -3.36 3.57 -18.79
C GLN A 184 -3.00 3.63 -17.30
N ALA A 185 -3.82 3.05 -16.43
CA ALA A 185 -3.59 3.12 -14.98
C ALA A 185 -2.24 2.49 -14.60
N ARG A 186 -1.49 3.18 -13.77
CA ARG A 186 -0.21 2.78 -13.21
C ARG A 186 -0.29 2.84 -11.68
N SER A 187 0.64 2.21 -11.00
CA SER A 187 0.77 2.39 -9.55
C SER A 187 1.38 3.76 -9.23
N SER A 188 1.09 4.31 -8.05
CA SER A 188 1.75 5.54 -7.56
C SER A 188 3.27 5.45 -7.64
N MET A 189 3.84 4.30 -7.26
CA MET A 189 5.28 4.05 -7.31
C MET A 189 5.83 4.08 -8.74
N ALA A 190 5.07 3.59 -9.74
CA ALA A 190 5.47 3.69 -11.14
C ALA A 190 5.49 5.14 -11.64
N ASP A 191 4.51 5.94 -11.21
CA ASP A 191 4.46 7.37 -11.53
C ASP A 191 5.58 8.16 -10.84
N ASP A 192 5.92 7.81 -9.60
CA ASP A 192 7.04 8.42 -8.87
C ASP A 192 8.37 8.14 -9.57
N LEU A 193 8.65 6.86 -9.94
CA LEU A 193 9.86 6.51 -10.68
C LEU A 193 9.93 7.22 -12.04
N ALA A 194 8.81 7.28 -12.78
CA ALA A 194 8.75 7.96 -14.07
C ALA A 194 9.02 9.47 -13.96
N ARG A 195 8.68 10.08 -12.83
CA ARG A 195 8.89 11.51 -12.53
C ARG A 195 10.17 11.77 -11.74
N ASN A 196 11.02 10.77 -11.54
CA ASN A 196 12.24 10.83 -10.72
C ASN A 196 11.97 11.37 -9.30
N ARG A 197 10.86 10.92 -8.69
CA ARG A 197 10.47 11.27 -7.33
C ARG A 197 10.84 10.14 -6.37
N LEU A 198 10.98 10.49 -5.09
CA LEU A 198 11.13 9.51 -4.02
C LEU A 198 9.87 8.63 -3.95
N THR A 199 10.07 7.32 -3.95
CA THR A 199 8.98 6.35 -3.87
C THR A 199 8.61 6.02 -2.42
N GLU A 200 7.42 5.45 -2.24
CA GLU A 200 6.94 4.92 -0.95
C GLU A 200 7.47 3.50 -0.65
N ILE A 201 8.59 3.08 -1.24
CA ILE A 201 9.14 1.72 -1.08
C ILE A 201 9.35 1.35 0.40
N ASP A 202 9.78 2.32 1.22
CA ASP A 202 10.02 2.13 2.65
C ASP A 202 8.72 2.07 3.47
N ALA A 203 7.64 2.66 2.98
CA ALA A 203 6.32 2.59 3.59
C ALA A 203 5.53 1.34 3.15
N ILE A 204 6.00 0.58 2.17
CA ILE A 204 5.36 -0.63 1.67
C ILE A 204 6.25 -1.85 1.98
N GLN A 205 7.27 -2.13 1.16
CA GLN A 205 8.18 -3.26 1.41
C GLN A 205 8.99 -3.07 2.69
N GLY A 206 9.37 -1.83 3.02
CA GLY A 206 10.08 -1.53 4.26
C GLY A 206 9.29 -1.94 5.52
N GLU A 207 7.95 -1.88 5.51
CA GLU A 207 7.14 -2.39 6.63
C GLU A 207 7.25 -3.90 6.79
N VAL A 208 7.31 -4.64 5.68
CA VAL A 208 7.53 -6.09 5.70
C VAL A 208 8.90 -6.42 6.29
N LEU A 209 9.93 -5.67 5.89
CA LEU A 209 11.29 -5.83 6.40
C LEU A 209 11.38 -5.50 7.90
N ARG A 210 10.72 -4.43 8.35
CA ARG A 210 10.63 -4.10 9.78
C ARG A 210 9.91 -5.17 10.59
N LEU A 211 8.82 -5.73 10.04
CA LEU A 211 8.13 -6.84 10.68
C LEU A 211 9.05 -8.06 10.80
N ALA A 212 9.73 -8.44 9.72
CA ALA A 212 10.68 -9.55 9.70
C ALA A 212 11.79 -9.35 10.74
N GLN A 213 12.38 -8.14 10.80
CA GLN A 213 13.43 -7.79 11.77
C GLN A 213 12.94 -7.94 13.22
N ARG A 214 11.76 -7.41 13.55
CA ARG A 214 11.17 -7.54 14.92
C ARG A 214 10.96 -9.00 15.34
N MET A 215 10.74 -9.88 14.36
CA MET A 215 10.51 -11.30 14.60
C MET A 215 11.76 -12.16 14.46
N ASN A 216 12.93 -11.54 14.22
CA ASN A 216 14.18 -12.24 13.91
C ASN A 216 14.01 -13.25 12.76
N GLN A 217 13.27 -12.85 11.72
CA GLN A 217 12.99 -13.61 10.50
C GLN A 217 13.58 -12.91 9.28
N LEU A 218 13.65 -13.63 8.16
CA LEU A 218 14.09 -13.08 6.88
C LEU A 218 12.90 -12.83 5.96
N ALA A 219 13.00 -11.77 5.13
CA ALA A 219 12.08 -11.45 4.04
C ALA A 219 12.88 -11.22 2.73
N PRO A 220 13.54 -12.26 2.20
CA PRO A 220 14.49 -12.10 1.09
C PRO A 220 13.85 -11.59 -0.19
N THR A 221 12.60 -11.98 -0.51
CA THR A 221 11.91 -11.53 -1.72
C THR A 221 11.57 -10.04 -1.64
N ASN A 222 11.02 -9.59 -0.50
CA ASN A 222 10.73 -8.17 -0.26
C ASN A 222 12.01 -7.33 -0.15
N ALA A 223 13.10 -7.88 0.40
CA ALA A 223 14.39 -7.20 0.46
C ALA A 223 14.97 -6.98 -0.95
N ARG A 224 14.98 -8.00 -1.81
CA ARG A 224 15.51 -7.92 -3.18
C ARG A 224 14.75 -6.89 -4.02
N ILE A 225 13.42 -6.92 -4.03
CA ILE A 225 12.64 -5.94 -4.80
C ILE A 225 12.82 -4.52 -4.26
N SER A 226 12.93 -4.37 -2.94
CA SER A 226 13.20 -3.08 -2.30
C SER A 226 14.55 -2.49 -2.75
N GLN A 227 15.58 -3.34 -2.83
CA GLN A 227 16.90 -2.95 -3.34
C GLN A 227 16.82 -2.51 -4.80
N LEU A 228 16.10 -3.24 -5.67
CA LEU A 228 15.92 -2.86 -7.07
C LEU A 228 15.28 -1.49 -7.22
N VAL A 229 14.21 -1.21 -6.47
CA VAL A 229 13.52 0.09 -6.53
C VAL A 229 14.42 1.21 -6.03
N ARG A 230 15.17 1.00 -4.94
CA ARG A 230 16.10 2.02 -4.41
C ARG A 230 17.29 2.30 -5.34
N SER A 231 17.74 1.28 -6.09
CA SER A 231 18.83 1.44 -7.07
C SER A 231 18.34 1.95 -8.43
N TRP A 232 17.03 2.18 -8.60
CA TRP A 232 16.46 2.67 -9.84
C TRP A 232 16.96 4.08 -10.16
N SER A 233 17.29 4.31 -11.41
CA SER A 233 17.72 5.61 -11.92
C SER A 233 16.99 5.95 -13.22
N PRO A 234 16.97 7.21 -13.67
CA PRO A 234 16.36 7.58 -14.95
C PRO A 234 16.95 6.85 -16.17
N ARG A 235 18.14 6.25 -16.04
CA ARG A 235 18.79 5.44 -17.08
C ARG A 235 18.43 3.95 -17.01
N SER A 236 17.73 3.53 -15.95
CA SER A 236 17.34 2.14 -15.77
C SER A 236 16.29 1.75 -16.81
N GLN A 237 16.41 0.53 -17.34
CA GLN A 237 15.45 -0.02 -18.28
C GLN A 237 14.42 -0.87 -17.55
N PRO A 238 13.15 -0.87 -17.98
CA PRO A 238 12.14 -1.75 -17.45
C PRO A 238 12.59 -3.22 -17.48
N LEU A 239 12.27 -3.94 -16.42
CA LEU A 239 12.63 -5.35 -16.30
C LEU A 239 11.52 -6.23 -16.88
N SER A 240 11.87 -7.19 -17.76
CA SER A 240 10.91 -8.21 -18.17
C SER A 240 10.47 -9.06 -16.98
N GLY A 241 9.26 -9.63 -17.05
CA GLY A 241 8.76 -10.49 -15.98
C GLY A 241 9.69 -11.66 -15.68
N ARG A 242 10.28 -12.26 -16.72
CA ARG A 242 11.28 -13.35 -16.58
C ARG A 242 12.54 -12.87 -15.85
N SER A 243 13.07 -11.69 -16.20
CA SER A 243 14.24 -11.11 -15.53
C SER A 243 13.94 -10.81 -14.07
N LEU A 244 12.77 -10.23 -13.79
CA LEU A 244 12.36 -9.93 -12.42
C LEU A 244 12.18 -11.19 -11.57
N ARG A 245 11.55 -12.26 -12.13
CA ARG A 245 11.46 -13.57 -11.47
C ARG A 245 12.84 -14.15 -11.11
N LYS A 246 13.75 -14.14 -12.08
CA LYS A 246 15.13 -14.61 -11.87
C LYS A 246 15.82 -13.84 -10.75
N PHE A 247 15.68 -12.50 -10.74
CA PHE A 247 16.29 -11.66 -9.71
C PHE A 247 15.69 -11.92 -8.32
N LEU A 248 14.36 -12.08 -8.23
CA LEU A 248 13.68 -12.37 -6.98
C LEU A 248 13.86 -13.83 -6.53
N ASN A 249 14.34 -14.70 -7.39
CA ASN A 249 14.50 -16.16 -7.18
C ASN A 249 13.14 -16.85 -6.89
N VAL A 250 12.14 -16.63 -7.76
CA VAL A 250 10.75 -17.11 -7.62
C VAL A 250 10.19 -17.67 -8.93
#